data_a4d5510bb2d86a4a9d5116b1d911fccc
#
_entry.id   a4d5510bb2d86a4a9d5116b1d911fccc
#
_cell.length_a   1.000
_cell.length_b   1.000
_cell.length_c   1.000
_cell.angle_alpha   90.00
_cell.angle_beta   90.00
_cell.angle_gamma   90.00
#
_symmetry.space_group_name_H-M   'P 1'
#
loop_
_entity.id
_entity.type
_entity.pdbx_description
1 polymer ?
#
loop_
_entity_poly.entity_id
_entity_poly.type
_entity_poly.pdbx_seq_one_letter_code
_entity_poly.pdbx_strand_id
1 'polypeptide(L)'
;MLKHLAFLLPAMMFALPAQTAVLSPYQETGCTYEGGIGKDGLPSGKGIWRCRDGRGYTGSFKNGKFDGQGVYTVAAGREVFLEPFNSDSTKFRNMALSGTFKQGLAHGRFAASKNGETLFYYEMRTRHD
;
A
#
# COMPACT_ATOMS: atom_id res chain seq x y z
N MET A 1 -17.48 -30.64 -36.83
CA MET A 1 -17.32 -30.01 -36.58
C MET A 1 -17.25 -29.53 -35.60
N LEU A 2 -17.11 -29.37 -35.19
CA LEU A 2 -17.00 -28.72 -34.38
C LEU A 2 -16.14 -28.74 -33.77
N LYS A 3 -15.59 -28.96 -33.74
CA LYS A 3 -14.87 -28.91 -33.16
C LYS A 3 -14.28 -28.19 -32.90
N HIS A 4 -14.23 -27.67 -32.80
CA HIS A 4 -13.67 -26.78 -32.58
C HIS A 4 -13.86 -26.07 -31.62
N LEU A 5 -14.24 -26.14 -31.10
CA LEU A 5 -14.66 -25.48 -30.26
C LEU A 5 -13.93 -25.56 -29.10
N ALA A 6 -13.45 -26.43 -28.76
CA ALA A 6 -12.75 -26.58 -27.55
C ALA A 6 -11.63 -25.75 -27.34
N PHE A 7 -11.04 -25.37 -28.35
CA PHE A 7 -9.92 -24.62 -28.15
C PHE A 7 -10.16 -23.36 -27.58
N LEU A 8 -11.31 -23.02 -27.36
CA LEU A 8 -11.55 -21.83 -26.81
C LEU A 8 -11.22 -21.86 -25.42
N LEU A 9 -11.33 -22.97 -24.81
CA LEU A 9 -11.13 -23.04 -23.43
C LEU A 9 -9.83 -22.63 -22.92
N PRO A 10 -8.80 -22.94 -23.56
CA PRO A 10 -7.51 -22.60 -23.04
C PRO A 10 -7.40 -21.18 -22.66
N ALA A 11 -8.01 -20.40 -23.43
CA ALA A 11 -7.90 -19.02 -23.21
C ALA A 11 -8.41 -18.64 -21.89
N MET A 12 -9.26 -19.40 -21.35
CA MET A 12 -9.82 -19.02 -20.17
C MET A 12 -9.07 -19.45 -18.99
N MET A 13 -8.17 -20.31 -19.21
CA MET A 13 -7.53 -20.85 -18.14
C MET A 13 -6.75 -19.94 -17.31
N PHE A 14 -6.26 -18.90 -17.83
CA PHE A 14 -5.50 -18.07 -16.98
C PHE A 14 -6.25 -16.91 -16.55
N ALA A 15 -7.51 -16.93 -16.66
CA ALA A 15 -8.24 -15.79 -16.29
C ALA A 15 -8.75 -15.79 -14.88
N LEU A 16 -8.12 -16.49 -13.98
CA LEU A 16 -8.56 -16.44 -12.60
C LEU A 16 -8.27 -15.09 -12.04
N PRO A 17 -9.26 -14.40 -11.55
CA PRO A 17 -9.03 -13.09 -10.98
C PRO A 17 -8.33 -13.20 -9.65
N ALA A 18 -7.62 -12.19 -9.28
CA ALA A 18 -6.99 -12.15 -7.98
C ALA A 18 -8.06 -12.11 -6.93
N GLN A 19 -7.79 -12.69 -5.79
CA GLN A 19 -8.72 -12.63 -4.68
C GLN A 19 -8.66 -11.23 -4.10
N THR A 20 -9.82 -10.67 -3.78
CA THR A 20 -9.87 -9.35 -3.17
C THR A 20 -10.81 -9.40 -1.98
N ALA A 21 -10.67 -8.44 -1.09
CA ALA A 21 -11.51 -8.36 0.09
C ALA A 21 -11.47 -6.98 0.69
N VAL A 22 -12.42 -6.72 1.57
CA VAL A 22 -12.42 -5.51 2.38
C VAL A 22 -12.28 -5.99 3.80
N LEU A 23 -11.25 -5.50 4.49
CA LEU A 23 -10.99 -5.86 5.87
C LEU A 23 -11.24 -4.63 6.73
N SER A 24 -12.12 -4.77 7.72
CA SER A 24 -12.48 -3.63 8.55
C SER A 24 -12.84 -4.10 9.94
N PRO A 25 -12.10 -3.68 10.95
CA PRO A 25 -10.94 -2.81 10.87
C PRO A 25 -9.70 -3.58 10.43
N TYR A 26 -8.69 -2.89 9.96
CA TYR A 26 -7.44 -3.52 9.64
C TYR A 26 -6.32 -2.73 10.26
N GLN A 27 -5.50 -3.38 11.08
CA GLN A 27 -4.40 -2.84 11.84
C GLN A 27 -4.88 -2.02 13.02
N GLU A 28 -5.70 -1.03 12.80
CA GLU A 28 -6.20 -0.18 13.87
C GLU A 28 -7.67 0.09 13.70
N THR A 29 -8.31 0.43 14.80
CA THR A 29 -9.71 0.84 14.76
C THR A 29 -9.81 2.09 13.91
N GLY A 30 -10.78 2.13 13.05
CA GLY A 30 -10.95 3.29 12.18
C GLY A 30 -10.21 3.18 10.88
N CYS A 31 -9.48 2.09 10.67
CA CYS A 31 -8.76 1.89 9.43
C CYS A 31 -9.32 0.69 8.68
N THR A 32 -9.33 0.75 7.36
CA THR A 32 -9.83 -0.33 6.54
C THR A 32 -8.84 -0.65 5.44
N TYR A 33 -8.90 -1.86 4.94
CA TYR A 33 -8.10 -2.29 3.80
C TYR A 33 -9.04 -2.78 2.72
N GLU A 34 -8.73 -2.44 1.49
CA GLU A 34 -9.48 -2.93 0.35
C GLU A 34 -8.51 -3.29 -0.76
N GLY A 35 -8.54 -4.50 -1.22
CA GLY A 35 -7.64 -4.91 -2.30
C GLY A 35 -7.37 -6.39 -2.28
N GLY A 36 -6.25 -6.78 -2.84
CA GLY A 36 -5.91 -8.19 -2.98
C GLY A 36 -5.59 -8.83 -1.65
N ILE A 37 -5.88 -10.11 -1.54
CA ILE A 37 -5.55 -10.87 -0.35
C ILE A 37 -4.92 -12.18 -0.77
N GLY A 38 -4.08 -12.71 0.10
CA GLY A 38 -3.43 -13.99 -0.14
C GLY A 38 -4.23 -15.12 0.44
N LYS A 39 -3.71 -16.33 0.35
CA LYS A 39 -4.40 -17.50 0.86
C LYS A 39 -4.58 -17.43 2.36
N ASP A 40 -3.72 -16.70 3.03
CA ASP A 40 -3.81 -16.59 4.49
C ASP A 40 -4.79 -15.50 4.90
N GLY A 41 -5.45 -14.85 3.96
CA GLY A 41 -6.41 -13.81 4.28
C GLY A 41 -5.80 -12.46 4.57
N LEU A 42 -4.49 -12.31 4.37
CA LEU A 42 -3.83 -11.05 4.61
C LEU A 42 -3.64 -10.27 3.32
N PRO A 43 -3.57 -8.94 3.39
CA PRO A 43 -3.33 -8.13 2.22
C PRO A 43 -2.15 -8.62 1.40
N SER A 44 -2.34 -8.72 0.11
CA SER A 44 -1.32 -9.19 -0.80
C SER A 44 -1.62 -8.62 -2.18
N GLY A 45 -0.60 -8.10 -2.86
CA GLY A 45 -0.80 -7.47 -4.15
C GLY A 45 -1.20 -6.03 -3.97
N LYS A 46 -1.94 -5.49 -4.91
CA LYS A 46 -2.31 -4.09 -4.85
C LYS A 46 -3.48 -3.88 -3.90
N GLY A 47 -3.43 -2.81 -3.17
CA GLY A 47 -4.52 -2.50 -2.26
C GLY A 47 -4.45 -1.08 -1.72
N ILE A 48 -5.47 -0.74 -0.94
CA ILE A 48 -5.58 0.58 -0.35
C ILE A 48 -5.92 0.41 1.12
N TRP A 49 -5.11 1.01 1.98
CA TRP A 49 -5.36 1.03 3.41
C TRP A 49 -5.62 2.48 3.76
N ARG A 50 -6.70 2.76 4.46
CA ARG A 50 -6.98 4.14 4.81
C ARG A 50 -7.69 4.23 6.14
N CYS A 51 -7.41 5.31 6.85
CA CYS A 51 -7.92 5.52 8.18
C CYS A 51 -8.75 6.79 8.21
N ARG A 52 -9.66 6.88 9.18
CA ARG A 52 -10.51 8.04 9.28
C ARG A 52 -9.74 9.30 9.60
N ASP A 53 -8.57 9.17 10.19
CA ASP A 53 -7.78 10.35 10.55
C ASP A 53 -6.97 10.88 9.38
N GLY A 54 -7.12 10.30 8.21
CA GLY A 54 -6.42 10.80 7.03
C GLY A 54 -5.18 10.06 6.63
N ARG A 55 -4.70 9.12 7.47
CA ARG A 55 -3.55 8.32 7.09
C ARG A 55 -3.99 7.31 6.04
N GLY A 56 -3.09 6.92 5.21
CA GLY A 56 -3.41 5.92 4.21
C GLY A 56 -2.20 5.42 3.45
N TYR A 57 -2.39 4.34 2.74
CA TYR A 57 -1.35 3.77 1.90
C TYR A 57 -2.02 3.14 0.69
N THR A 58 -1.54 3.47 -0.49
CA THR A 58 -2.01 2.86 -1.72
C THR A 58 -0.81 2.26 -2.41
N GLY A 59 -0.85 0.98 -2.68
CA GLY A 59 0.28 0.36 -3.34
C GLY A 59 0.30 -1.14 -3.12
N SER A 60 1.49 -1.70 -3.11
CA SER A 60 1.64 -3.14 -3.01
C SER A 60 1.77 -3.61 -1.58
N PHE A 61 1.24 -4.78 -1.32
CA PHE A 61 1.26 -5.40 0.00
C PHE A 61 1.82 -6.82 -0.13
N LYS A 62 2.39 -7.30 0.94
CA LYS A 62 2.85 -8.67 1.02
C LYS A 62 2.76 -9.10 2.47
N ASN A 63 2.10 -10.22 2.71
CA ASN A 63 1.92 -10.74 4.05
C ASN A 63 1.35 -9.70 5.00
N GLY A 64 0.42 -8.90 4.51
CA GLY A 64 -0.27 -7.91 5.33
C GLY A 64 0.48 -6.61 5.54
N LYS A 65 1.66 -6.46 4.98
CA LYS A 65 2.46 -5.27 5.18
C LYS A 65 2.72 -4.53 3.88
N PHE A 66 3.00 -3.23 3.99
CA PHE A 66 3.38 -2.45 2.81
C PHE A 66 4.65 -3.08 2.26
N ASP A 67 4.67 -3.38 0.99
CA ASP A 67 5.83 -4.03 0.41
C ASP A 67 5.83 -3.77 -1.09
N GLY A 68 6.86 -3.08 -1.57
CA GLY A 68 6.95 -2.68 -2.96
C GLY A 68 6.66 -1.20 -3.11
N GLN A 69 6.23 -0.82 -4.28
CA GLN A 69 5.97 0.59 -4.56
C GLN A 69 4.65 1.01 -3.94
N GLY A 70 4.63 2.18 -3.34
CA GLY A 70 3.41 2.69 -2.76
C GLY A 70 3.48 4.15 -2.41
N VAL A 71 2.33 4.69 -2.00
CA VAL A 71 2.21 6.07 -1.61
C VAL A 71 1.57 6.10 -0.23
N TYR A 72 2.27 6.68 0.72
CA TYR A 72 1.78 6.79 2.08
C TYR A 72 1.35 8.24 2.33
N THR A 73 0.16 8.42 2.86
CA THR A 73 -0.36 9.75 3.15
C THR A 73 -0.27 10.00 4.64
N VAL A 74 0.38 11.10 4.98
CA VAL A 74 0.60 11.48 6.38
C VAL A 74 -0.60 12.29 6.85
N ALA A 75 -1.12 11.94 8.02
CA ALA A 75 -2.33 12.58 8.51
C ALA A 75 -2.11 14.03 8.88
N ALA A 76 -3.14 14.82 8.65
CA ALA A 76 -3.10 16.23 8.99
C ALA A 76 -3.18 16.39 10.50
N GLY A 77 -2.37 17.27 11.02
CA GLY A 77 -2.49 17.62 12.42
C GLY A 77 -2.11 16.56 13.42
N ARG A 78 -1.61 15.44 12.98
CA ARG A 78 -1.23 14.39 13.90
C ARG A 78 0.27 14.27 13.93
N GLU A 79 0.76 13.95 15.11
CA GLU A 79 2.17 13.77 15.25
C GLU A 79 2.56 12.34 15.40
N VAL A 80 1.60 11.45 15.39
CA VAL A 80 1.91 10.05 15.52
C VAL A 80 1.94 9.44 14.15
N PHE A 81 2.99 8.79 13.82
CA PHE A 81 3.13 8.14 12.55
C PHE A 81 3.31 6.68 12.76
N LEU A 82 2.96 5.94 11.76
CA LEU A 82 3.29 4.56 11.78
C LEU A 82 4.73 4.46 11.36
N GLU A 83 5.42 3.47 11.86
CA GLU A 83 6.65 3.12 11.24
C GLU A 83 6.31 3.00 9.77
N PRO A 84 7.15 3.40 8.90
CA PRO A 84 8.57 3.70 9.07
C PRO A 84 8.90 5.17 9.21
N PHE A 85 7.90 6.02 9.33
CA PHE A 85 8.21 7.43 9.35
C PHE A 85 8.36 7.91 10.78
N ASN A 86 9.38 8.71 10.99
CA ASN A 86 9.66 9.18 12.31
C ASN A 86 8.61 10.17 12.76
N SER A 87 8.13 9.97 13.96
CA SER A 87 7.00 10.74 14.42
C SER A 87 7.27 12.18 14.78
N ASP A 88 8.49 12.56 14.97
CA ASP A 88 8.71 13.92 15.37
C ASP A 88 8.88 14.88 14.21
N SER A 89 8.71 14.41 13.00
CA SER A 89 8.85 15.27 11.86
C SER A 89 7.50 15.82 11.43
N THR A 90 7.34 17.13 11.49
CA THR A 90 6.10 17.74 11.05
C THR A 90 6.20 18.15 9.59
N LYS A 91 7.38 18.04 8.99
CA LYS A 91 7.53 18.46 7.61
C LYS A 91 6.74 17.62 6.63
N PHE A 92 6.39 16.40 6.99
CA PHE A 92 5.63 15.55 6.09
C PHE A 92 4.12 15.66 6.26
N ARG A 93 3.68 16.52 7.16
CA ARG A 93 2.25 16.62 7.43
C ARG A 93 1.47 17.00 6.18
N ASN A 94 0.38 16.30 5.96
CA ASN A 94 -0.49 16.52 4.80
C ASN A 94 0.19 16.22 3.47
N MET A 95 1.23 15.44 3.48
CA MET A 95 1.92 15.10 2.25
C MET A 95 1.74 13.65 1.87
N ALA A 96 1.95 13.37 0.61
CA ALA A 96 1.97 12.01 0.09
C ALA A 96 3.43 11.65 -0.14
N LEU A 97 3.84 10.51 0.38
CA LEU A 97 5.21 10.06 0.28
C LEU A 97 5.26 8.83 -0.61
N SER A 98 5.87 8.98 -1.78
CA SER A 98 5.92 7.92 -2.79
C SER A 98 7.28 7.28 -2.85
N GLY A 99 7.33 5.98 -2.79
CA GLY A 99 8.61 5.28 -2.84
C GLY A 99 8.43 3.80 -2.61
N THR A 100 9.51 3.16 -2.18
CA THR A 100 9.54 1.72 -2.00
C THR A 100 9.48 1.36 -0.53
N PHE A 101 8.68 0.35 -0.23
CA PHE A 101 8.54 -0.14 1.14
C PHE A 101 9.00 -1.60 1.17
N LYS A 102 9.53 -2.03 2.29
CA LYS A 102 9.94 -3.41 2.49
C LYS A 102 9.50 -3.83 3.86
N GLN A 103 8.64 -4.84 3.90
CA GLN A 103 8.13 -5.38 5.16
C GLN A 103 7.59 -4.29 6.08
N GLY A 104 6.89 -3.34 5.52
CA GLY A 104 6.26 -2.27 6.29
C GLY A 104 7.12 -1.05 6.51
N LEU A 105 8.39 -1.08 6.09
CA LEU A 105 9.29 0.04 6.34
C LEU A 105 9.66 0.76 5.06
N ALA A 106 9.72 2.07 5.12
CA ALA A 106 10.11 2.86 3.97
C ALA A 106 11.60 2.66 3.72
N HIS A 107 11.97 2.57 2.46
CA HIS A 107 13.34 2.28 2.11
C HIS A 107 13.74 3.10 0.89
N GLY A 108 14.88 3.80 1.00
CA GLY A 108 15.43 4.52 -0.14
C GLY A 108 14.82 5.87 -0.37
N ARG A 109 14.84 6.30 -1.60
CA ARG A 109 14.43 7.64 -1.96
C ARG A 109 12.91 7.77 -2.07
N PHE A 110 12.39 8.80 -1.45
CA PHE A 110 10.97 9.09 -1.50
C PHE A 110 10.72 10.47 -2.07
N ALA A 111 9.64 10.62 -2.80
CA ALA A 111 9.21 11.91 -3.29
C ALA A 111 8.10 12.38 -2.37
N ALA A 112 8.24 13.56 -1.82
CA ALA A 112 7.22 14.15 -0.97
C ALA A 112 6.43 15.14 -1.81
N SER A 113 5.12 14.92 -1.90
CA SER A 113 4.29 15.76 -2.75
C SER A 113 3.08 16.27 -2.00
N LYS A 114 2.49 17.33 -2.53
CA LYS A 114 1.30 17.92 -1.97
C LYS A 114 0.48 18.42 -3.13
N ASN A 115 -0.81 18.05 -3.14
CA ASN A 115 -1.70 18.43 -4.22
C ASN A 115 -1.17 18.04 -5.60
N GLY A 116 -0.51 16.88 -5.65
CA GLY A 116 -0.03 16.38 -6.93
C GLY A 116 1.31 16.94 -7.37
N GLU A 117 1.90 17.83 -6.59
CA GLU A 117 3.16 18.42 -6.97
C GLU A 117 4.26 17.93 -6.06
N THR A 118 5.36 17.45 -6.63
CA THR A 118 6.49 17.01 -5.85
C THR A 118 7.25 18.21 -5.33
N LEU A 119 7.38 18.28 -4.01
CA LEU A 119 8.05 19.41 -3.39
C LEU A 119 9.51 19.12 -3.10
N PHE A 120 9.84 17.90 -2.73
CA PHE A 120 11.23 17.57 -2.49
C PHE A 120 11.39 16.06 -2.40
N TYR A 121 12.62 15.60 -2.37
CA TYR A 121 12.93 14.19 -2.23
C TYR A 121 13.59 13.98 -0.87
N TYR A 122 13.45 12.77 -0.37
CA TYR A 122 13.93 12.48 0.96
C TYR A 122 14.46 11.05 0.96
N GLU A 123 15.58 10.85 1.65
CA GLU A 123 16.17 9.53 1.70
C GLU A 123 15.82 8.84 3.00
N MET A 124 15.16 7.69 2.92
CA MET A 124 14.81 6.92 4.09
C MET A 124 15.81 5.80 4.24
N ARG A 125 16.36 5.66 5.43
CA ARG A 125 17.31 4.61 5.67
C ARG A 125 16.79 3.65 6.68
N THR A 126 17.03 2.37 6.44
CA THR A 126 16.65 1.36 7.38
C THR A 126 17.71 1.31 8.45
N ARG A 127 17.31 1.35 9.70
CA ARG A 127 18.27 1.28 10.76
C ARG A 127 18.53 -0.16 11.09
N HIS A 128 19.78 -0.47 11.31
CA HIS A 128 20.13 -1.82 11.63
C HIS A 128 20.85 -1.84 12.94
N ASP A 129 20.25 -1.56 13.99
CA ASP A 129 20.96 -1.69 15.23
C ASP A 129 20.09 -2.28 16.26
#